data_93988f972ab0038bb8de31880c67bbb3
#
_entry.id   93988f972ab0038bb8de31880c67bbb3
#
_cell.length_a   1.000
_cell.length_b   1.000
_cell.length_c   1.000
_cell.angle_alpha   90.00
_cell.angle_beta   90.00
_cell.angle_gamma   90.00
#
_symmetry.space_group_name_H-M   'P 1'
#
loop_
_entity.id
_entity.type
_entity.pdbx_description
1 polymer ?
#
loop_
_entity_poly.entity_id
_entity_poly.type
_entity_poly.pdbx_seq_one_letter_code
_entity_poly.pdbx_strand_id
1 'polypeptide(L)'
;MRWVISLLVAVLVGYSLSIVINASVSAATLVGFGIEVSLSDRLDMIAKEWVGLGTIYLPLYLILHAICFWLLGLVLRNRAVKTVIAQATYAGVGALSLMTFYLSFDAVMGSGGVVIGSALITAGLLTHAATGAVSGLLFQLLISAFDQAGHFAG
;
A
#
# COMPACT_ATOMS: atom_id res chain seq x y z
N MET A 1 -19.66 8.26 -3.45
CA MET A 1 -18.70 8.49 -4.54
C MET A 1 -17.32 8.91 -4.03
N ARG A 2 -17.20 9.94 -3.15
CA ARG A 2 -15.92 10.45 -2.58
C ARG A 2 -15.05 9.37 -1.94
N TRP A 3 -15.64 8.52 -1.07
CA TRP A 3 -14.93 7.43 -0.40
C TRP A 3 -14.27 6.45 -1.38
N VAL A 4 -15.01 6.04 -2.42
CA VAL A 4 -14.50 5.10 -3.44
C VAL A 4 -13.34 5.72 -4.24
N ILE A 5 -13.48 6.99 -4.65
CA ILE A 5 -12.42 7.68 -5.40
C ILE A 5 -11.16 7.81 -4.54
N SER A 6 -11.32 8.24 -3.27
CA SER A 6 -10.19 8.36 -2.33
C SER A 6 -9.49 7.02 -2.10
N LEU A 7 -10.27 5.94 -1.95
CA LEU A 7 -9.73 4.59 -1.79
C LEU A 7 -8.96 4.14 -3.03
N LEU A 8 -9.54 4.28 -4.22
CA LEU A 8 -8.89 3.86 -5.46
C LEU A 8 -7.58 4.59 -5.69
N VAL A 9 -7.56 5.92 -5.52
CA VAL A 9 -6.33 6.71 -5.67
C VAL A 9 -5.28 6.30 -4.63
N ALA A 10 -5.67 6.19 -3.37
CA ALA A 10 -4.75 5.81 -2.29
C ALA A 10 -4.16 4.41 -2.50
N VAL A 11 -4.98 3.44 -2.92
CA VAL A 11 -4.57 2.06 -3.22
C VAL A 11 -3.64 2.01 -4.43
N LEU A 12 -3.96 2.72 -5.52
CA LEU A 12 -3.10 2.75 -6.71
C LEU A 12 -1.73 3.34 -6.41
N VAL A 13 -1.66 4.40 -5.61
CA VAL A 13 -0.38 5.00 -5.20
C VAL A 13 0.41 4.03 -4.33
N GLY A 14 -0.20 3.45 -3.29
CA GLY A 14 0.47 2.50 -2.40
C GLY A 14 0.92 1.23 -3.12
N TYR A 15 0.09 0.69 -4.00
CA TYR A 15 0.43 -0.44 -4.86
C TYR A 15 1.64 -0.13 -5.75
N SER A 16 1.62 1.02 -6.45
CA SER A 16 2.73 1.43 -7.32
C SER A 16 4.04 1.59 -6.54
N LEU A 17 4.00 2.19 -5.35
CA LEU A 17 5.17 2.28 -4.47
C LEU A 17 5.68 0.90 -4.04
N SER A 18 4.77 -0.02 -3.69
CA SER A 18 5.11 -1.39 -3.32
C SER A 18 5.82 -2.13 -4.46
N ILE A 19 5.38 -1.96 -5.71
CA ILE A 19 6.03 -2.54 -6.89
C ILE A 19 7.43 -1.94 -7.12
N VAL A 20 7.57 -0.62 -7.01
CA VAL A 20 8.89 0.04 -7.15
C VAL A 20 9.89 -0.48 -6.11
N ILE A 21 9.44 -0.69 -4.88
CA ILE A 21 10.28 -1.27 -3.80
C ILE A 21 10.68 -2.69 -4.18
N ASN A 22 9.72 -3.55 -4.57
CA ASN A 22 10.00 -4.95 -4.93
C ASN A 22 11.00 -5.06 -6.09
N ALA A 23 10.76 -4.35 -7.19
CA ALA A 23 11.64 -4.32 -8.34
C ALA A 23 13.04 -3.77 -7.98
N SER A 24 13.12 -2.79 -7.08
CA SER A 24 14.39 -2.24 -6.61
C SER A 24 15.19 -3.26 -5.79
N VAL A 25 14.53 -4.04 -4.93
CA VAL A 25 15.17 -5.13 -4.17
C VAL A 25 15.64 -6.23 -5.12
N SER A 26 14.82 -6.61 -6.10
CA SER A 26 15.17 -7.60 -7.11
C SER A 26 16.39 -7.16 -7.93
N ALA A 27 16.40 -5.89 -8.39
CA ALA A 27 17.53 -5.33 -9.11
C ALA A 27 18.81 -5.28 -8.25
N ALA A 28 18.71 -4.89 -6.98
CA ALA A 28 19.84 -4.89 -6.05
C ALA A 28 20.40 -6.31 -5.82
N THR A 29 19.55 -7.32 -5.78
CA THR A 29 19.96 -8.72 -5.66
C THR A 29 20.74 -9.17 -6.89
N LEU A 30 20.28 -8.84 -8.11
CA LEU A 30 21.00 -9.14 -9.35
C LEU A 30 22.38 -8.47 -9.39
N VAL A 31 22.46 -7.21 -9.00
CA VAL A 31 23.74 -6.48 -8.89
C VAL A 31 24.67 -7.17 -7.89
N GLY A 32 24.13 -7.67 -6.77
CA GLY A 32 24.89 -8.44 -5.77
C GLY A 32 25.48 -9.74 -6.32
N PHE A 33 24.88 -10.32 -7.35
CA PHE A 33 25.41 -11.47 -8.09
C PHE A 33 26.37 -11.08 -9.26
N GLY A 34 26.74 -9.80 -9.38
CA GLY A 34 27.64 -9.33 -10.42
C GLY A 34 26.96 -9.09 -11.77
N ILE A 35 25.63 -9.08 -11.83
CA ILE A 35 24.85 -8.78 -13.04
C ILE A 35 24.66 -7.26 -13.12
N GLU A 36 25.10 -6.64 -14.22
CA GLU A 36 24.83 -5.22 -14.46
C GLU A 36 23.35 -5.01 -14.77
N VAL A 37 22.72 -4.09 -14.03
CA VAL A 37 21.31 -3.71 -14.23
C VAL A 37 21.26 -2.21 -14.54
N SER A 38 21.02 -1.90 -15.80
CA SER A 38 20.88 -0.51 -16.28
C SER A 38 19.60 0.15 -15.75
N LEU A 39 19.50 1.47 -15.91
CA LEU A 39 18.26 2.19 -15.56
C LEU A 39 17.07 1.70 -16.42
N SER A 40 17.29 1.43 -17.71
CA SER A 40 16.24 0.90 -18.59
C SER A 40 15.75 -0.48 -18.12
N ASP A 41 16.66 -1.36 -17.69
CA ASP A 41 16.29 -2.67 -17.15
C ASP A 41 15.43 -2.54 -15.87
N ARG A 42 15.80 -1.61 -15.00
CA ARG A 42 15.00 -1.34 -13.77
C ARG A 42 13.59 -0.84 -14.09
N LEU A 43 13.45 0.08 -15.05
CA LEU A 43 12.14 0.59 -15.47
C LEU A 43 11.30 -0.51 -16.13
N ASP A 44 11.92 -1.37 -16.93
CA ASP A 44 11.26 -2.51 -17.56
C ASP A 44 10.80 -3.54 -16.51
N MET A 45 11.64 -3.83 -15.49
CA MET A 45 11.26 -4.67 -14.35
C MET A 45 10.05 -4.10 -13.62
N ILE A 46 10.06 -2.80 -13.28
CA ILE A 46 8.92 -2.13 -12.62
C ILE A 46 7.65 -2.27 -13.46
N ALA A 47 7.73 -1.99 -14.77
CA ALA A 47 6.57 -2.06 -15.65
C ALA A 47 6.00 -3.49 -15.77
N LYS A 48 6.87 -4.48 -15.92
CA LYS A 48 6.47 -5.91 -15.97
C LYS A 48 5.86 -6.40 -14.66
N GLU A 49 6.47 -6.04 -13.53
CA GLU A 49 5.94 -6.40 -12.21
C GLU A 49 4.60 -5.68 -11.95
N TRP A 50 4.46 -4.42 -12.34
CA TRP A 50 3.23 -3.65 -12.16
C TRP A 50 2.05 -4.33 -12.86
N VAL A 51 2.24 -4.79 -14.09
CA VAL A 51 1.22 -5.51 -14.86
C VAL A 51 1.04 -6.94 -14.33
N GLY A 52 2.13 -7.67 -14.09
CA GLY A 52 2.09 -9.06 -13.68
C GLY A 52 1.45 -9.27 -12.31
N LEU A 53 1.81 -8.47 -11.33
CA LEU A 53 1.23 -8.52 -9.99
C LEU A 53 -0.15 -7.82 -9.90
N GLY A 54 -0.48 -6.97 -10.88
CA GLY A 54 -1.75 -6.24 -10.93
C GLY A 54 -2.98 -7.15 -10.96
N THR A 55 -2.88 -8.35 -11.49
CA THR A 55 -3.99 -9.29 -11.59
C THR A 55 -4.37 -9.94 -10.25
N ILE A 56 -3.42 -10.12 -9.34
CA ILE A 56 -3.60 -10.81 -8.06
C ILE A 56 -3.39 -9.86 -6.88
N TYR A 57 -2.24 -9.18 -6.85
CA TYR A 57 -1.85 -8.38 -5.70
C TYR A 57 -2.67 -7.08 -5.57
N LEU A 58 -2.97 -6.39 -6.68
CA LEU A 58 -3.77 -5.17 -6.63
C LEU A 58 -5.20 -5.38 -6.09
N PRO A 59 -5.97 -6.42 -6.53
CA PRO A 59 -7.26 -6.73 -5.93
C PRO A 59 -7.17 -7.06 -4.43
N LEU A 60 -6.15 -7.84 -4.02
CA LEU A 60 -5.94 -8.16 -2.60
C LEU A 60 -5.62 -6.91 -1.78
N TYR A 61 -4.74 -6.05 -2.30
CA TYR A 61 -4.38 -4.77 -1.68
C TYR A 61 -5.62 -3.87 -1.53
N LEU A 62 -6.46 -3.81 -2.58
CA LEU A 62 -7.71 -3.03 -2.58
C LEU A 62 -8.71 -3.54 -1.54
N ILE A 63 -8.98 -4.85 -1.54
CA ILE A 63 -9.95 -5.46 -0.62
C ILE A 63 -9.50 -5.26 0.83
N LEU A 64 -8.24 -5.51 1.12
CA LEU A 64 -7.66 -5.34 2.44
C LEU A 64 -7.85 -3.91 2.97
N HIS A 65 -7.44 -2.91 2.18
CA HIS A 65 -7.56 -1.51 2.58
C HIS A 65 -9.01 -1.06 2.62
N ALA A 66 -9.86 -1.54 1.71
CA ALA A 66 -11.29 -1.24 1.74
C ALA A 66 -11.94 -1.67 3.06
N ILE A 67 -11.68 -2.90 3.49
CA ILE A 67 -12.22 -3.45 4.75
C ILE A 67 -11.66 -2.66 5.95
N CYS A 68 -10.33 -2.51 6.02
CA CYS A 68 -9.68 -1.86 7.15
C CYS A 68 -10.09 -0.38 7.30
N PHE A 69 -10.13 0.37 6.18
CA PHE A 69 -10.50 1.79 6.22
C PHE A 69 -12.00 1.99 6.43
N TRP A 70 -12.85 1.09 5.94
CA TRP A 70 -14.27 1.12 6.23
C TRP A 70 -14.55 0.86 7.72
N LEU A 71 -13.95 -0.18 8.31
CA LEU A 71 -14.08 -0.48 9.74
C LEU A 71 -13.58 0.67 10.60
N LEU A 72 -12.40 1.23 10.26
CA LEU A 72 -11.87 2.39 10.97
C LEU A 72 -12.80 3.60 10.86
N GLY A 73 -13.37 3.84 9.68
CA GLY A 73 -14.37 4.90 9.46
C GLY A 73 -15.59 4.74 10.36
N LEU A 74 -16.10 3.52 10.54
CA LEU A 74 -17.20 3.25 11.48
C LEU A 74 -16.82 3.56 12.94
N VAL A 75 -15.61 3.20 13.36
CA VAL A 75 -15.11 3.47 14.72
C VAL A 75 -14.95 4.97 14.97
N LEU A 76 -14.48 5.72 13.96
CA LEU A 76 -14.23 7.16 14.11
C LEU A 76 -15.48 8.02 13.87
N ARG A 77 -16.52 7.48 13.24
CA ARG A 77 -17.73 8.22 12.82
C ARG A 77 -18.36 9.08 13.93
N ASN A 78 -18.40 8.57 15.15
CA ASN A 78 -19.06 9.22 16.29
C ASN A 78 -18.05 9.90 17.23
N ARG A 79 -16.80 10.07 16.83
CA ARG A 79 -15.75 10.65 17.65
C ARG A 79 -15.27 11.97 17.04
N ALA A 80 -15.24 13.02 17.88
CA ALA A 80 -14.62 14.29 17.51
C ALA A 80 -13.09 14.16 17.49
N VAL A 81 -12.53 13.53 16.44
CA VAL A 81 -11.09 13.29 16.32
C VAL A 81 -10.46 14.42 15.54
N LYS A 82 -9.35 14.99 16.04
CA LYS A 82 -8.56 15.97 15.30
C LYS A 82 -8.05 15.37 14.01
N THR A 83 -8.03 16.16 12.93
CA THR A 83 -7.60 15.72 11.59
C THR A 83 -6.25 15.03 11.60
N VAL A 84 -5.26 15.57 12.33
CA VAL A 84 -3.90 14.97 12.42
C VAL A 84 -3.95 13.58 13.07
N ILE A 85 -4.78 13.40 14.10
CA ILE A 85 -4.93 12.08 14.74
C ILE A 85 -5.62 11.11 13.79
N ALA A 86 -6.64 11.54 13.05
CA ALA A 86 -7.28 10.70 12.04
C ALA A 86 -6.27 10.28 10.95
N GLN A 87 -5.46 11.20 10.43
CA GLN A 87 -4.40 10.92 9.45
C GLN A 87 -3.41 9.88 9.97
N ALA A 88 -2.89 10.08 11.20
CA ALA A 88 -1.97 9.14 11.83
C ALA A 88 -2.61 7.75 12.05
N THR A 89 -3.89 7.72 12.42
CA THR A 89 -4.61 6.46 12.65
C THR A 89 -4.82 5.69 11.35
N TYR A 90 -5.25 6.35 10.26
CA TYR A 90 -5.38 5.72 8.95
C TYR A 90 -4.03 5.24 8.40
N ALA A 91 -2.96 6.04 8.57
CA ALA A 91 -1.61 5.62 8.20
C ALA A 91 -1.17 4.37 9.01
N GLY A 92 -1.37 4.37 10.32
CA GLY A 92 -1.05 3.24 11.18
C GLY A 92 -1.83 1.97 10.80
N VAL A 93 -3.13 2.09 10.56
CA VAL A 93 -3.98 0.97 10.12
C VAL A 93 -3.53 0.46 8.75
N GLY A 94 -3.20 1.33 7.81
CA GLY A 94 -2.67 0.93 6.50
C GLY A 94 -1.36 0.16 6.62
N ALA A 95 -0.42 0.62 7.47
CA ALA A 95 0.84 -0.08 7.71
C ALA A 95 0.61 -1.47 8.35
N LEU A 96 -0.17 -1.52 9.42
CA LEU A 96 -0.43 -2.75 10.16
C LEU A 96 -1.21 -3.77 9.31
N SER A 97 -2.13 -3.32 8.47
CA SER A 97 -2.89 -4.22 7.58
C SER A 97 -1.97 -4.96 6.62
N LEU A 98 -1.01 -4.27 5.98
CA LEU A 98 -0.05 -4.91 5.09
C LEU A 98 0.92 -5.83 5.85
N MET A 99 1.45 -5.39 6.99
CA MET A 99 2.30 -6.27 7.81
C MET A 99 1.57 -7.56 8.17
N THR A 100 0.35 -7.44 8.69
CA THR A 100 -0.46 -8.61 9.07
C THR A 100 -0.76 -9.48 7.87
N PHE A 101 -1.08 -8.88 6.73
CA PHE A 101 -1.33 -9.61 5.49
C PHE A 101 -0.12 -10.45 5.07
N TYR A 102 1.07 -9.86 4.99
CA TYR A 102 2.27 -10.59 4.56
C TYR A 102 2.66 -11.69 5.55
N LEU A 103 2.64 -11.39 6.84
CA LEU A 103 2.96 -12.40 7.88
C LEU A 103 1.95 -13.55 7.89
N SER A 104 0.65 -13.24 7.73
CA SER A 104 -0.39 -14.27 7.69
C SER A 104 -0.32 -15.09 6.40
N PHE A 105 -0.05 -14.45 5.27
CA PHE A 105 0.06 -15.10 3.98
C PHE A 105 1.22 -16.10 3.97
N ASP A 106 2.40 -15.68 4.46
CA ASP A 106 3.56 -16.55 4.57
C ASP A 106 3.32 -17.74 5.51
N ALA A 107 2.69 -17.48 6.67
CA ALA A 107 2.34 -18.54 7.63
C ALA A 107 1.37 -19.58 7.07
N VAL A 108 0.38 -19.16 6.26
CA VAL A 108 -0.64 -20.05 5.68
C VAL A 108 -0.10 -20.81 4.46
N MET A 109 0.64 -20.15 3.59
CA MET A 109 1.08 -20.73 2.33
C MET A 109 2.39 -21.52 2.48
N GLY A 110 3.14 -21.33 3.57
CA GLY A 110 4.40 -22.03 3.85
C GLY A 110 5.46 -21.87 2.76
N SER A 111 5.37 -20.80 2.00
CA SER A 111 5.92 -20.72 0.65
C SER A 111 7.10 -19.77 0.52
N GLY A 112 7.50 -19.12 1.63
CA GLY A 112 8.59 -18.18 1.55
C GLY A 112 8.34 -17.06 0.53
N GLY A 113 7.20 -16.33 0.62
CA GLY A 113 7.01 -15.07 -0.09
C GLY A 113 6.54 -15.16 -1.54
N VAL A 114 5.62 -16.04 -1.82
CA VAL A 114 5.07 -16.22 -3.19
C VAL A 114 4.42 -14.96 -3.76
N VAL A 115 3.89 -14.03 -2.92
CA VAL A 115 3.24 -12.83 -3.44
C VAL A 115 4.25 -11.73 -3.76
N ILE A 116 5.14 -11.42 -2.83
CA ILE A 116 6.20 -10.41 -3.02
C ILE A 116 7.46 -10.86 -2.27
N GLY A 117 8.49 -11.25 -3.03
CA GLY A 117 9.73 -11.79 -2.48
C GLY A 117 10.48 -10.84 -1.55
N SER A 118 10.39 -9.53 -1.77
CA SER A 118 11.03 -8.53 -0.90
C SER A 118 10.43 -8.48 0.51
N ALA A 119 9.18 -8.91 0.72
CA ALA A 119 8.55 -8.92 2.03
C ALA A 119 9.08 -10.00 2.98
N LEU A 120 9.87 -10.96 2.49
CA LEU A 120 10.50 -12.01 3.30
C LEU A 120 11.57 -11.49 4.27
N ILE A 121 12.22 -10.40 3.94
CA ILE A 121 13.22 -9.79 4.80
C ILE A 121 12.59 -8.69 5.64
N THR A 122 13.02 -8.55 6.89
CA THR A 122 12.47 -7.56 7.83
C THR A 122 12.48 -6.14 7.25
N ALA A 123 13.56 -5.73 6.58
CA ALA A 123 13.64 -4.42 5.94
C ALA A 123 12.60 -4.25 4.83
N GLY A 124 12.38 -5.27 4.01
CA GLY A 124 11.36 -5.27 2.97
C GLY A 124 9.94 -5.24 3.54
N LEU A 125 9.68 -6.01 4.59
CA LEU A 125 8.39 -5.98 5.30
C LEU A 125 8.07 -4.57 5.82
N LEU A 126 9.05 -3.89 6.44
CA LEU A 126 8.89 -2.53 6.94
C LEU A 126 8.68 -1.51 5.81
N THR A 127 9.37 -1.67 4.68
CA THR A 127 9.17 -0.78 3.52
C THR A 127 7.77 -0.98 2.91
N HIS A 128 7.26 -2.21 2.84
CA HIS A 128 5.88 -2.46 2.41
C HIS A 128 4.85 -1.95 3.43
N ALA A 129 5.13 -2.06 4.73
CA ALA A 129 4.29 -1.42 5.75
C ALA A 129 4.23 0.11 5.55
N ALA A 130 5.34 0.74 5.18
CA ALA A 130 5.37 2.16 4.86
C ALA A 130 4.50 2.51 3.64
N THR A 131 4.41 1.65 2.61
CA THR A 131 3.48 1.89 1.49
C THR A 131 2.02 1.82 1.91
N GLY A 132 1.67 0.94 2.85
CA GLY A 132 0.36 0.91 3.48
C GLY A 132 0.07 2.17 4.29
N ALA A 133 1.07 2.68 5.03
CA ALA A 133 0.94 3.96 5.74
C ALA A 133 0.68 5.13 4.77
N VAL A 134 1.38 5.18 3.64
CA VAL A 134 1.13 6.19 2.60
C VAL A 134 -0.28 6.08 2.06
N SER A 135 -0.78 4.87 1.78
CA SER A 135 -2.16 4.65 1.34
C SER A 135 -3.17 5.17 2.36
N GLY A 136 -2.99 4.87 3.66
CA GLY A 136 -3.89 5.33 4.71
C GLY A 136 -3.88 6.84 4.89
N LEU A 137 -2.69 7.45 4.87
CA LEU A 137 -2.54 8.90 4.95
C LEU A 137 -3.20 9.59 3.76
N LEU A 138 -2.92 9.13 2.54
CA LEU A 138 -3.46 9.71 1.31
C LEU A 138 -4.98 9.56 1.26
N PHE A 139 -5.52 8.41 1.66
CA PHE A 139 -6.96 8.19 1.76
C PHE A 139 -7.62 9.25 2.65
N GLN A 140 -7.09 9.47 3.86
CA GLN A 140 -7.65 10.43 4.80
C GLN A 140 -7.49 11.88 4.33
N LEU A 141 -6.37 12.22 3.69
CA LEU A 141 -6.16 13.55 3.10
C LEU A 141 -7.20 13.85 2.01
N LEU A 142 -7.45 12.89 1.12
CA LEU A 142 -8.43 13.03 0.05
C LEU A 142 -9.87 13.14 0.58
N ILE A 143 -10.24 12.33 1.57
CA ILE A 143 -11.56 12.45 2.22
C ILE A 143 -11.73 13.84 2.83
N SER A 144 -10.74 14.32 3.59
CA SER A 144 -10.79 15.64 4.21
C SER A 144 -10.89 16.78 3.17
N ALA A 145 -10.17 16.67 2.06
CA ALA A 145 -10.21 17.65 0.98
C ALA A 145 -11.61 17.70 0.29
N PHE A 146 -12.19 16.53 0.03
CA PHE A 146 -13.54 16.45 -0.54
C PHE A 146 -14.63 16.99 0.40
N ASP A 147 -14.48 16.81 1.71
CA ASP A 147 -15.43 17.34 2.69
C ASP A 147 -15.36 18.86 2.76
N GLN A 148 -14.16 19.44 2.74
CA GLN A 148 -13.98 20.89 2.69
C GLN A 148 -14.55 21.48 1.40
N ALA A 149 -14.25 20.89 0.23
CA ALA A 149 -14.79 21.37 -1.05
C ALA A 149 -16.33 21.35 -1.10
N GLY A 150 -16.97 20.38 -0.43
CA GLY A 150 -18.43 20.29 -0.34
C GLY A 150 -19.06 21.39 0.51
N HIS A 151 -18.34 21.95 1.49
CA HIS A 151 -18.81 23.07 2.32
C HIS A 151 -18.78 24.44 1.62
N PHE A 152 -17.96 24.60 0.57
CA PHE A 152 -17.88 25.85 -0.20
C PHE A 152 -18.86 25.90 -1.37
N ALA A 153 -19.51 24.78 -1.71
CA ALA A 153 -20.40 24.64 -2.87
C ALA A 153 -21.91 24.67 -2.52
N GLY A 154 -22.27 24.80 -1.25
CA GLY A 154 -23.63 24.88 -0.74
C GLY A 154 -23.87 26.16 0.02
#